data_9c8cd44f0788fb109c9dbe1fe1375fc3
#
_entry.id   9c8cd44f0788fb109c9dbe1fe1375fc3
#
_cell.length_a   1.000
_cell.length_b   1.000
_cell.length_c   1.000
_cell.angle_alpha   90.00
_cell.angle_beta   90.00
_cell.angle_gamma   90.00
#
_symmetry.space_group_name_H-M   'P 1'
#
loop_
_entity.id
_entity.type
_entity.pdbx_description
1 polymer ?
#
loop_
_entity_poly.entity_id
_entity_poly.type
_entity_poly.pdbx_seq_one_letter_code
_entity_poly.pdbx_strand_id
1 'polypeptide(L)'
;MLSRICRQTIRGAATKTVPSSKAPFYIERELKYGAHNYAPVPVVIERAKGIYVWDVDGKQYFDFLSAYSAVNQGHCHPRLVKVIKEQSEKLTLTARAFHNSVFGEYCEFITKLLKYDKVLPMNTGVEAAETAVKLARRWAYDVKKVPENKAKVVFANDNFWGRSIAAISASTDPDSYGGFGPFKAISDPNTAAFHVEPIQGEAGIVVPSPGYLKGVRELCNKYNVLFIADEVQTGLCRTGKMLCVHHDDVRPDIVTLGKALSGGTHPVSAVLADDHVMLVIKPGQHGSTYGGNPLASRIAIEALKILIEENLAENATKQGERLMKKLRTLPKEVVKEVRGKGLLTAIVIDKKKVDPWKVVLALKENGILSKNTHGDIIRFAPPLIINEKQIDEAFSLIEKTIKSFV
;
A
#
# COMPACT_ATOMS: atom_id res chain seq x y z
N MET A 1 -20.82 -17.21 -16.04
CA MET A 1 -20.85 -16.05 -16.96
C MET A 1 -19.43 -15.66 -17.47
N LEU A 2 -18.37 -15.96 -16.78
CA LEU A 2 -16.97 -15.63 -17.17
C LEU A 2 -16.42 -16.45 -18.36
N SER A 3 -16.99 -17.61 -18.67
CA SER A 3 -16.50 -18.47 -19.78
C SER A 3 -16.90 -17.99 -21.20
N ARG A 4 -17.83 -17.05 -21.32
CA ARG A 4 -18.27 -16.52 -22.64
C ARG A 4 -17.49 -15.30 -23.12
N ILE A 5 -16.86 -14.53 -22.23
CA ILE A 5 -16.15 -13.30 -22.60
C ILE A 5 -14.78 -13.60 -23.27
N CYS A 6 -14.15 -14.72 -22.95
CA CYS A 6 -12.85 -15.09 -23.50
C CYS A 6 -12.92 -15.65 -24.93
N ARG A 7 -14.11 -16.03 -25.44
CA ARG A 7 -14.24 -16.67 -26.77
C ARG A 7 -14.63 -15.73 -27.92
N GLN A 8 -14.99 -14.49 -27.66
CA GLN A 8 -15.51 -13.58 -28.71
C GLN A 8 -14.48 -12.59 -29.29
N THR A 9 -13.24 -12.53 -28.78
CA THR A 9 -12.25 -11.56 -29.26
C THR A 9 -11.21 -12.15 -30.24
N ILE A 10 -11.39 -13.37 -30.75
CA ILE A 10 -10.38 -14.05 -31.60
C ILE A 10 -10.92 -14.38 -33.03
N ARG A 11 -11.78 -13.53 -33.60
CA ARG A 11 -12.10 -13.67 -35.02
C ARG A 11 -12.11 -12.32 -35.72
N GLY A 12 -11.06 -12.05 -36.49
CA GLY A 12 -11.08 -11.08 -37.59
C GLY A 12 -9.95 -10.10 -37.63
N ALA A 13 -8.77 -10.48 -38.17
CA ALA A 13 -7.94 -9.70 -39.09
C ALA A 13 -6.71 -10.54 -39.43
N ALA A 14 -6.59 -10.90 -40.69
CA ALA A 14 -5.48 -11.66 -41.22
C ALA A 14 -4.23 -10.80 -41.46
N THR A 15 -3.06 -11.43 -41.26
CA THR A 15 -1.77 -11.28 -41.94
C THR A 15 -0.86 -10.14 -41.53
N LYS A 16 -0.10 -10.41 -40.47
CA LYS A 16 1.38 -10.34 -40.38
C LYS A 16 1.72 -11.31 -39.25
N THR A 17 2.52 -12.32 -39.48
CA THR A 17 2.96 -13.30 -38.48
C THR A 17 3.78 -12.57 -37.40
N VAL A 18 3.10 -11.94 -36.47
CA VAL A 18 3.68 -11.59 -35.18
C VAL A 18 3.95 -12.91 -34.48
N PRO A 19 5.15 -13.15 -33.92
CA PRO A 19 5.39 -14.34 -33.12
C PRO A 19 4.26 -14.45 -32.10
N SER A 20 3.64 -15.62 -31.98
CA SER A 20 2.54 -15.82 -31.04
C SER A 20 3.01 -15.44 -29.64
N SER A 21 2.32 -14.50 -28.99
CA SER A 21 2.64 -14.08 -27.62
C SER A 21 2.79 -15.30 -26.71
N LYS A 22 3.78 -15.27 -25.82
CA LYS A 22 3.99 -16.28 -24.78
C LYS A 22 2.99 -16.14 -23.61
N ALA A 23 2.36 -14.98 -23.46
CA ALA A 23 1.49 -14.68 -22.34
C ALA A 23 0.33 -15.68 -22.15
N PRO A 24 -0.37 -16.17 -23.21
CA PRO A 24 -1.45 -17.15 -23.02
C PRO A 24 -1.02 -18.41 -22.27
N PHE A 25 0.16 -18.94 -22.56
CA PHE A 25 0.70 -20.12 -21.87
C PHE A 25 0.81 -19.93 -20.35
N TYR A 26 1.34 -18.79 -19.92
CA TYR A 26 1.50 -18.48 -18.48
C TYR A 26 0.15 -18.23 -17.80
N ILE A 27 -0.75 -17.49 -18.47
CA ILE A 27 -2.09 -17.18 -17.96
C ILE A 27 -2.93 -18.45 -17.79
N GLU A 28 -2.95 -19.34 -18.79
CA GLU A 28 -3.67 -20.61 -18.71
C GLU A 28 -3.13 -21.51 -17.60
N ARG A 29 -1.81 -21.53 -17.43
CA ARG A 29 -1.15 -22.28 -16.35
C ARG A 29 -1.53 -21.74 -14.97
N GLU A 30 -1.56 -20.42 -14.79
CA GLU A 30 -2.00 -19.77 -13.56
C GLU A 30 -3.47 -20.06 -13.26
N LEU A 31 -4.34 -19.92 -14.27
CA LEU A 31 -5.78 -20.22 -14.15
C LEU A 31 -6.05 -21.69 -13.84
N LYS A 32 -5.21 -22.60 -14.31
CA LYS A 32 -5.39 -24.04 -14.05
C LYS A 32 -5.02 -24.45 -12.61
N TYR A 33 -4.00 -23.85 -12.03
CA TYR A 33 -3.43 -24.29 -10.76
C TYR A 33 -3.56 -23.29 -9.61
N GLY A 34 -3.82 -22.00 -9.88
CA GLY A 34 -4.00 -20.95 -8.91
C GLY A 34 -5.45 -20.77 -8.45
N ALA A 35 -5.64 -20.17 -7.28
CA ALA A 35 -6.95 -19.71 -6.84
C ALA A 35 -7.38 -18.47 -7.64
N HIS A 36 -8.67 -18.37 -7.99
CA HIS A 36 -9.22 -17.26 -8.80
C HIS A 36 -9.69 -16.09 -7.93
N ASN A 37 -8.90 -15.69 -6.95
CA ASN A 37 -9.21 -14.62 -6.00
C ASN A 37 -8.86 -13.21 -6.52
N TYR A 38 -8.24 -13.11 -7.69
CA TYR A 38 -7.94 -11.85 -8.38
C TYR A 38 -8.45 -11.87 -9.82
N ALA A 39 -8.72 -10.68 -10.37
CA ALA A 39 -8.93 -10.44 -11.81
C ALA A 39 -7.76 -9.61 -12.35
N PRO A 40 -6.63 -10.24 -12.75
CA PRO A 40 -5.45 -9.53 -13.23
C PRO A 40 -5.68 -8.85 -14.57
N VAL A 41 -4.94 -7.75 -14.81
CA VAL A 41 -4.76 -7.23 -16.17
C VAL A 41 -4.02 -8.30 -16.99
N PRO A 42 -4.46 -8.62 -18.23
CA PRO A 42 -3.87 -9.70 -19.02
C PRO A 42 -2.49 -9.28 -19.59
N VAL A 43 -1.49 -9.28 -18.72
CA VAL A 43 -0.08 -9.05 -19.00
C VAL A 43 0.76 -9.95 -18.10
N VAL A 44 1.81 -10.57 -18.61
CA VAL A 44 2.70 -11.43 -17.84
C VAL A 44 4.05 -10.75 -17.69
N ILE A 45 4.35 -10.24 -16.52
CA ILE A 45 5.58 -9.50 -16.22
C ILE A 45 6.70 -10.50 -15.94
N GLU A 46 7.84 -10.35 -16.64
CA GLU A 46 9.01 -11.23 -16.51
C GLU A 46 10.18 -10.54 -15.80
N ARG A 47 10.39 -9.24 -16.03
CA ARG A 47 11.49 -8.49 -15.42
C ARG A 47 11.10 -7.05 -15.11
N ALA A 48 11.88 -6.43 -14.21
CA ALA A 48 11.64 -5.06 -13.79
C ALA A 48 12.96 -4.35 -13.45
N LYS A 49 13.02 -3.02 -13.65
CA LYS A 49 14.14 -2.17 -13.24
C LYS A 49 13.68 -0.72 -13.10
N GLY A 50 13.95 -0.11 -11.97
CA GLY A 50 13.58 1.28 -11.70
C GLY A 50 12.06 1.46 -11.77
N ILE A 51 11.58 2.28 -12.67
CA ILE A 51 10.14 2.54 -12.88
C ILE A 51 9.51 1.67 -13.98
N TYR A 52 10.31 0.83 -14.63
CA TYR A 52 9.88 0.04 -15.79
C TYR A 52 9.73 -1.43 -15.45
N VAL A 53 8.77 -2.05 -16.12
CA VAL A 53 8.59 -3.51 -16.16
C VAL A 53 8.51 -3.96 -17.61
N TRP A 54 8.85 -5.22 -17.88
CA TRP A 54 8.77 -5.83 -19.19
C TRP A 54 8.00 -7.14 -19.09
N ASP A 55 7.14 -7.35 -20.08
CA ASP A 55 6.42 -8.61 -20.18
C ASP A 55 7.28 -9.73 -20.81
N VAL A 56 6.72 -10.94 -20.87
CA VAL A 56 7.36 -12.14 -21.44
C VAL A 56 7.62 -12.03 -22.94
N ASP A 57 7.02 -11.08 -23.62
CA ASP A 57 7.21 -10.79 -25.04
C ASP A 57 8.21 -9.64 -25.26
N GLY A 58 8.77 -9.08 -24.17
CA GLY A 58 9.78 -8.03 -24.18
C GLY A 58 9.23 -6.62 -24.27
N LYS A 59 7.92 -6.41 -24.28
CA LYS A 59 7.30 -5.09 -24.30
C LYS A 59 7.53 -4.39 -22.96
N GLN A 60 7.97 -3.13 -23.01
CA GLN A 60 8.21 -2.29 -21.85
C GLN A 60 6.96 -1.50 -21.46
N TYR A 61 6.79 -1.32 -20.14
CA TYR A 61 5.73 -0.52 -19.54
C TYR A 61 6.28 0.34 -18.43
N PHE A 62 5.66 1.50 -18.21
CA PHE A 62 5.75 2.22 -16.95
C PHE A 62 4.91 1.49 -15.89
N ASP A 63 5.48 1.21 -14.73
CA ASP A 63 4.71 0.70 -13.59
C ASP A 63 4.10 1.88 -12.81
N PHE A 64 2.82 2.11 -13.01
CA PHE A 64 2.05 3.14 -12.30
C PHE A 64 1.18 2.57 -11.17
N LEU A 65 1.43 1.31 -10.78
CA LEU A 65 0.80 0.68 -9.61
C LEU A 65 1.80 0.49 -8.46
N SER A 66 3.07 0.19 -8.75
CA SER A 66 4.16 -0.06 -7.78
C SER A 66 3.78 -1.04 -6.67
N ALA A 67 3.07 -2.12 -7.04
CA ALA A 67 2.50 -3.09 -6.09
C ALA A 67 1.77 -2.39 -4.91
N TYR A 68 0.90 -1.43 -5.24
CA TYR A 68 0.14 -0.64 -4.26
C TYR A 68 1.03 0.15 -3.28
N SER A 69 2.05 0.84 -3.80
CA SER A 69 3.04 1.62 -3.05
C SER A 69 4.07 0.78 -2.27
N ALA A 70 4.32 -0.46 -2.68
CA ALA A 70 5.38 -1.28 -2.08
C ALA A 70 6.77 -1.02 -2.69
N VAL A 71 6.82 -0.60 -3.96
CA VAL A 71 8.06 -0.41 -4.72
C VAL A 71 8.44 1.08 -4.81
N ASN A 72 8.45 1.77 -3.67
CA ASN A 72 8.76 3.21 -3.62
C ASN A 72 10.17 3.52 -4.12
N GLN A 73 11.13 2.69 -3.78
CA GLN A 73 12.55 2.83 -4.14
C GLN A 73 12.85 2.42 -5.59
N GLY A 74 11.84 1.94 -6.33
CA GLY A 74 11.99 1.39 -7.67
C GLY A 74 12.33 -0.11 -7.66
N HIS A 75 12.01 -0.75 -8.78
CA HIS A 75 12.27 -2.18 -8.97
C HIS A 75 13.77 -2.49 -8.99
N CYS A 76 14.16 -3.57 -8.33
CA CYS A 76 15.52 -4.11 -8.32
C CYS A 76 16.56 -3.04 -7.95
N HIS A 77 16.28 -2.22 -6.95
CA HIS A 77 17.20 -1.17 -6.52
C HIS A 77 18.58 -1.77 -6.16
N PRO A 78 19.69 -1.29 -6.73
CA PRO A 78 21.00 -1.93 -6.60
C PRO A 78 21.44 -2.14 -5.16
N ARG A 79 21.20 -1.15 -4.28
CA ARG A 79 21.55 -1.24 -2.85
C ARG A 79 20.75 -2.31 -2.13
N LEU A 80 19.43 -2.45 -2.43
CA LEU A 80 18.59 -3.49 -1.84
C LEU A 80 19.03 -4.87 -2.32
N VAL A 81 19.29 -5.05 -3.62
CA VAL A 81 19.77 -6.31 -4.17
C VAL A 81 21.10 -6.71 -3.53
N LYS A 82 22.03 -5.76 -3.35
CA LYS A 82 23.30 -5.99 -2.67
C LYS A 82 23.10 -6.47 -1.23
N VAL A 83 22.31 -5.75 -0.44
CA VAL A 83 22.03 -6.09 0.97
C VAL A 83 21.39 -7.46 1.12
N ILE A 84 20.46 -7.81 0.23
CA ILE A 84 19.83 -9.13 0.22
C ILE A 84 20.86 -10.23 0.03
N LYS A 85 21.74 -10.10 -0.97
CA LYS A 85 22.80 -11.07 -1.25
C LYS A 85 23.73 -11.22 -0.04
N GLU A 86 24.27 -10.11 0.47
CA GLU A 86 25.22 -10.12 1.58
C GLU A 86 24.62 -10.68 2.87
N GLN A 87 23.38 -10.32 3.20
CA GLN A 87 22.75 -10.74 4.45
C GLN A 87 22.24 -12.18 4.36
N SER A 88 21.76 -12.64 3.20
CA SER A 88 21.30 -14.03 3.04
C SER A 88 22.41 -15.06 3.16
N GLU A 89 23.67 -14.67 2.86
CA GLU A 89 24.84 -15.52 3.06
C GLU A 89 25.30 -15.60 4.53
N LYS A 90 24.86 -14.68 5.39
CA LYS A 90 25.23 -14.63 6.82
C LYS A 90 24.20 -15.28 7.72
N LEU A 91 22.99 -14.76 7.68
CA LEU A 91 21.89 -15.21 8.56
C LEU A 91 20.57 -14.67 8.05
N THR A 92 19.65 -15.55 7.69
CA THR A 92 18.31 -15.18 7.20
C THR A 92 17.29 -15.12 8.31
N LEU A 93 17.26 -16.12 9.18
CA LEU A 93 16.27 -16.26 10.24
C LEU A 93 16.92 -16.80 11.52
N THR A 94 16.52 -16.26 12.66
CA THR A 94 16.70 -16.86 13.98
C THR A 94 15.43 -16.64 14.80
N ALA A 95 15.06 -17.58 15.64
CA ALA A 95 13.92 -17.42 16.54
C ALA A 95 14.12 -16.20 17.46
N ARG A 96 13.04 -15.52 17.81
CA ARG A 96 13.05 -14.41 18.80
C ARG A 96 13.40 -14.88 20.22
N ALA A 97 13.58 -16.19 20.41
CA ALA A 97 14.19 -16.75 21.62
C ALA A 97 15.67 -16.37 21.77
N PHE A 98 16.32 -15.91 20.70
CA PHE A 98 17.71 -15.48 20.68
C PHE A 98 17.82 -14.03 20.18
N HIS A 99 18.83 -13.33 20.68
CA HIS A 99 19.23 -12.06 20.10
C HIS A 99 20.00 -12.26 18.80
N ASN A 100 20.00 -11.26 17.92
CA ASN A 100 20.84 -11.21 16.74
C ASN A 100 21.42 -9.80 16.54
N SER A 101 22.53 -9.70 15.83
CA SER A 101 23.30 -8.46 15.69
C SER A 101 22.60 -7.39 14.87
N VAL A 102 21.60 -7.70 14.06
CA VAL A 102 20.95 -6.76 13.14
C VAL A 102 19.69 -6.15 13.72
N PHE A 103 18.97 -6.92 14.54
CA PHE A 103 17.66 -6.50 15.02
C PHE A 103 17.73 -5.23 15.91
N GLY A 104 18.71 -5.17 16.81
CA GLY A 104 18.92 -3.97 17.65
C GLY A 104 19.24 -2.71 16.83
N GLU A 105 20.09 -2.85 15.81
CA GLU A 105 20.39 -1.76 14.87
C GLU A 105 19.15 -1.27 14.13
N TYR A 106 18.30 -2.20 13.66
CA TYR A 106 17.02 -1.85 13.03
C TYR A 106 16.09 -1.10 13.99
N CYS A 107 15.92 -1.62 15.21
CA CYS A 107 15.07 -0.98 16.21
C CYS A 107 15.54 0.45 16.51
N GLU A 108 16.82 0.63 16.79
CA GLU A 108 17.43 1.93 17.05
C GLU A 108 17.24 2.89 15.88
N PHE A 109 17.52 2.43 14.66
CA PHE A 109 17.45 3.26 13.47
C PHE A 109 16.01 3.76 13.21
N ILE A 110 15.02 2.86 13.18
CA ILE A 110 13.64 3.23 12.85
C ILE A 110 12.98 4.07 13.97
N THR A 111 13.24 3.77 15.23
CA THR A 111 12.68 4.54 16.34
C THR A 111 13.24 5.95 16.41
N LYS A 112 14.54 6.13 16.21
CA LYS A 112 15.16 7.46 16.11
C LYS A 112 14.63 8.25 14.91
N LEU A 113 14.49 7.60 13.75
CA LEU A 113 14.00 8.24 12.53
C LEU A 113 12.57 8.75 12.67
N LEU A 114 11.69 7.94 13.26
CA LEU A 114 10.26 8.24 13.35
C LEU A 114 9.85 8.83 14.70
N LYS A 115 10.81 8.99 15.63
CA LYS A 115 10.64 9.58 16.96
C LYS A 115 9.60 8.86 17.83
N TYR A 116 9.74 7.52 17.90
CA TYR A 116 9.00 6.65 18.83
C TYR A 116 9.98 5.90 19.73
N ASP A 117 9.52 5.47 20.91
CA ASP A 117 10.37 4.77 21.85
C ASP A 117 10.63 3.33 21.43
N LYS A 118 9.64 2.67 20.87
CA LYS A 118 9.68 1.23 20.56
C LYS A 118 9.12 0.90 19.19
N VAL A 119 9.63 -0.20 18.63
CA VAL A 119 9.11 -0.85 17.42
C VAL A 119 8.86 -2.32 17.67
N LEU A 120 7.73 -2.82 17.18
CA LEU A 120 7.40 -4.24 17.14
C LEU A 120 7.27 -4.64 15.66
N PRO A 121 8.23 -5.41 15.11
CA PRO A 121 8.22 -5.81 13.72
C PRO A 121 7.33 -7.03 13.50
N MET A 122 6.63 -7.02 12.37
CA MET A 122 5.83 -8.11 11.85
C MET A 122 6.22 -8.36 10.38
N ASN A 123 5.39 -9.08 9.61
CA ASN A 123 5.74 -9.41 8.22
C ASN A 123 4.82 -8.71 7.21
N THR A 124 3.51 -8.72 7.45
CA THR A 124 2.52 -8.15 6.55
C THR A 124 1.83 -6.94 7.16
N GLY A 125 1.22 -6.10 6.32
CA GLY A 125 0.46 -4.94 6.80
C GLY A 125 -0.69 -5.33 7.73
N VAL A 126 -1.41 -6.41 7.43
CA VAL A 126 -2.50 -6.89 8.29
C VAL A 126 -1.98 -7.37 9.65
N GLU A 127 -0.83 -8.03 9.72
CA GLU A 127 -0.22 -8.41 11.01
C GLU A 127 0.15 -7.17 11.84
N ALA A 128 0.68 -6.12 11.21
CA ALA A 128 0.96 -4.86 11.90
C ALA A 128 -0.32 -4.20 12.42
N ALA A 129 -1.36 -4.13 11.60
CA ALA A 129 -2.64 -3.55 11.99
C ALA A 129 -3.34 -4.35 13.11
N GLU A 130 -3.37 -5.70 13.02
CA GLU A 130 -3.89 -6.55 14.10
C GLU A 130 -3.07 -6.39 15.40
N THR A 131 -1.74 -6.26 15.29
CA THR A 131 -0.87 -5.99 16.42
C THR A 131 -1.22 -4.64 17.07
N ALA A 132 -1.44 -3.59 16.26
CA ALA A 132 -1.86 -2.27 16.75
C ALA A 132 -3.21 -2.32 17.47
N VAL A 133 -4.18 -3.06 16.92
CA VAL A 133 -5.49 -3.28 17.56
C VAL A 133 -5.36 -4.04 18.89
N LYS A 134 -4.55 -5.12 18.92
CA LYS A 134 -4.27 -5.87 20.15
C LYS A 134 -3.60 -4.99 21.20
N LEU A 135 -2.61 -4.21 20.80
CA LEU A 135 -1.88 -3.28 21.65
C LEU A 135 -2.84 -2.23 22.27
N ALA A 136 -3.67 -1.61 21.44
CA ALA A 136 -4.66 -0.62 21.90
C ALA A 136 -5.68 -1.20 22.89
N ARG A 137 -6.18 -2.42 22.62
CA ARG A 137 -7.10 -3.10 23.53
C ARG A 137 -6.42 -3.46 24.85
N ARG A 138 -5.17 -3.94 24.84
CA ARG A 138 -4.42 -4.22 26.05
C ARG A 138 -4.15 -2.95 26.86
N TRP A 139 -3.75 -1.87 26.19
CA TRP A 139 -3.59 -0.55 26.82
C TRP A 139 -4.90 -0.07 27.47
N ALA A 140 -6.05 -0.26 26.79
CA ALA A 140 -7.35 0.12 27.36
C ALA A 140 -7.67 -0.61 28.65
N TYR A 141 -7.32 -1.88 28.76
CA TYR A 141 -7.52 -2.64 30.00
C TYR A 141 -6.50 -2.24 31.08
N ASP A 142 -5.22 -2.20 30.71
CA ASP A 142 -4.15 -2.04 31.70
C ASP A 142 -3.97 -0.57 32.15
N VAL A 143 -4.17 0.40 31.26
CA VAL A 143 -3.93 1.84 31.52
C VAL A 143 -5.23 2.61 31.67
N LYS A 144 -6.12 2.55 30.70
CA LYS A 144 -7.40 3.27 30.71
C LYS A 144 -8.43 2.68 31.67
N LYS A 145 -8.22 1.45 32.17
CA LYS A 145 -9.10 0.71 33.10
C LYS A 145 -10.51 0.43 32.53
N VAL A 146 -10.60 0.23 31.23
CA VAL A 146 -11.82 -0.26 30.61
C VAL A 146 -12.19 -1.64 31.20
N PRO A 147 -13.47 -1.90 31.55
CA PRO A 147 -13.87 -3.20 32.08
C PRO A 147 -13.52 -4.37 31.15
N GLU A 148 -13.24 -5.52 31.70
CA GLU A 148 -12.87 -6.73 30.96
C GLU A 148 -13.86 -7.01 29.83
N ASN A 149 -13.34 -7.37 28.65
CA ASN A 149 -14.09 -7.66 27.42
C ASN A 149 -14.92 -6.49 26.84
N LYS A 150 -14.69 -5.25 27.31
CA LYS A 150 -15.41 -4.06 26.84
C LYS A 150 -14.59 -3.13 25.93
N ALA A 151 -13.27 -3.29 25.86
CA ALA A 151 -12.42 -2.44 25.01
C ALA A 151 -12.75 -2.60 23.53
N LYS A 152 -12.94 -1.47 22.84
CA LYS A 152 -13.34 -1.38 21.44
C LYS A 152 -12.39 -0.52 20.63
N VAL A 153 -12.29 -0.79 19.33
CA VAL A 153 -11.58 0.03 18.36
C VAL A 153 -12.57 0.48 17.31
N VAL A 154 -12.59 1.77 17.04
CA VAL A 154 -13.44 2.40 16.02
C VAL A 154 -12.63 2.56 14.75
N PHE A 155 -13.24 2.25 13.61
CA PHE A 155 -12.63 2.37 12.29
C PHE A 155 -13.39 3.40 11.46
N ALA A 156 -12.69 4.09 10.56
CA ALA A 156 -13.32 4.92 9.56
C ALA A 156 -14.14 4.06 8.59
N ASN A 157 -15.22 4.59 8.03
CA ASN A 157 -15.92 3.93 6.92
C ASN A 157 -14.96 3.80 5.73
N ASP A 158 -15.18 2.78 4.88
CA ASP A 158 -14.36 2.47 3.71
C ASP A 158 -12.89 2.23 4.03
N ASN A 159 -12.61 1.77 5.27
CA ASN A 159 -11.26 1.39 5.68
C ASN A 159 -10.80 0.11 4.98
N PHE A 160 -9.48 -0.01 4.79
CA PHE A 160 -8.84 -1.24 4.38
C PHE A 160 -7.54 -1.45 5.16
N TRP A 161 -7.49 -2.51 5.97
CA TRP A 161 -6.30 -2.85 6.74
C TRP A 161 -5.92 -4.34 6.66
N GLY A 162 -6.53 -5.06 5.72
CA GLY A 162 -6.21 -6.46 5.43
C GLY A 162 -7.43 -7.31 5.09
N ARG A 163 -7.21 -8.62 5.00
CA ARG A 163 -8.24 -9.60 4.62
C ARG A 163 -8.36 -10.76 5.61
N SER A 164 -7.84 -10.62 6.83
CA SER A 164 -8.11 -11.55 7.92
C SER A 164 -9.55 -11.39 8.43
N ILE A 165 -10.07 -12.37 9.14
CA ILE A 165 -11.41 -12.29 9.76
C ILE A 165 -11.56 -11.05 10.64
N ALA A 166 -10.50 -10.69 11.40
CA ALA A 166 -10.51 -9.46 12.20
C ALA A 166 -10.59 -8.21 11.32
N ALA A 167 -9.79 -8.14 10.24
CA ALA A 167 -9.78 -6.99 9.34
C ALA A 167 -11.12 -6.80 8.62
N ILE A 168 -11.66 -7.86 8.03
CA ILE A 168 -12.94 -7.77 7.30
C ILE A 168 -14.15 -7.53 8.22
N SER A 169 -14.04 -7.86 9.51
CA SER A 169 -15.11 -7.58 10.50
C SER A 169 -15.35 -6.08 10.72
N ALA A 170 -14.41 -5.23 10.38
CA ALA A 170 -14.50 -3.77 10.46
C ALA A 170 -14.70 -3.11 9.08
N SER A 171 -14.77 -3.90 8.01
CA SER A 171 -14.97 -3.41 6.64
C SER A 171 -16.42 -2.98 6.41
N THR A 172 -16.60 -1.92 5.64
CA THR A 172 -17.90 -1.50 5.10
C THR A 172 -18.10 -1.94 3.64
N ASP A 173 -17.08 -2.58 3.03
CA ASP A 173 -17.13 -3.11 1.67
C ASP A 173 -17.73 -4.51 1.64
N PRO A 174 -18.94 -4.70 1.04
CA PRO A 174 -19.60 -6.00 0.95
C PRO A 174 -18.77 -7.09 0.26
N ASP A 175 -17.93 -6.73 -0.71
CA ASP A 175 -17.05 -7.68 -1.40
C ASP A 175 -15.94 -8.22 -0.48
N SER A 176 -15.64 -7.50 0.60
CA SER A 176 -14.65 -7.91 1.58
C SER A 176 -15.21 -8.80 2.68
N TYR A 177 -16.42 -8.56 3.16
CA TYR A 177 -17.01 -9.28 4.30
C TYR A 177 -18.15 -10.23 3.96
N GLY A 178 -18.78 -10.09 2.78
CA GLY A 178 -19.94 -10.90 2.38
C GLY A 178 -19.64 -12.40 2.39
N GLY A 179 -20.47 -13.18 3.08
CA GLY A 179 -20.34 -14.64 3.17
C GLY A 179 -19.28 -15.15 4.17
N PHE A 180 -18.56 -14.26 4.89
CA PHE A 180 -17.50 -14.64 5.86
C PHE A 180 -17.92 -14.44 7.33
N GLY A 181 -19.18 -14.04 7.62
CA GLY A 181 -19.69 -13.88 8.99
C GLY A 181 -19.77 -15.20 9.79
N PRO A 182 -20.12 -15.11 11.11
CA PRO A 182 -20.63 -13.94 11.81
C PRO A 182 -19.56 -12.99 12.37
N PHE A 183 -19.86 -11.67 12.38
CA PHE A 183 -19.01 -10.64 12.99
C PHE A 183 -19.72 -10.01 14.19
N LYS A 184 -18.94 -9.61 15.24
CA LYS A 184 -19.49 -8.90 16.39
C LYS A 184 -19.52 -7.40 16.11
N ALA A 185 -20.69 -6.76 16.23
CA ALA A 185 -20.88 -5.32 16.08
C ALA A 185 -20.15 -4.50 17.16
N ILE A 186 -19.63 -3.32 16.79
CA ILE A 186 -18.78 -2.48 17.65
C ILE A 186 -19.40 -1.08 17.77
N SER A 187 -20.14 -0.80 18.87
CA SER A 187 -20.53 0.55 19.28
C SER A 187 -20.70 0.65 20.80
N ASP A 188 -19.89 1.54 21.51
CA ASP A 188 -19.92 1.66 22.98
C ASP A 188 -18.89 2.69 23.52
N PRO A 189 -19.13 3.34 24.71
CA PRO A 189 -18.26 4.32 25.34
C PRO A 189 -16.86 3.83 25.77
N ASN A 190 -16.60 2.51 25.74
CA ASN A 190 -15.31 1.93 26.12
C ASN A 190 -14.31 1.89 24.96
N THR A 191 -14.28 2.94 24.12
CA THR A 191 -13.38 3.00 22.96
C THR A 191 -11.92 3.07 23.41
N ALA A 192 -11.12 2.12 22.94
CA ALA A 192 -9.68 2.02 23.17
C ALA A 192 -8.89 2.86 22.17
N ALA A 193 -9.28 2.79 20.91
CA ALA A 193 -8.59 3.47 19.81
C ALA A 193 -9.53 3.83 18.66
N PHE A 194 -9.08 4.81 17.87
CA PHE A 194 -9.59 5.11 16.54
C PHE A 194 -8.51 4.76 15.51
N HIS A 195 -8.85 3.94 14.53
CA HIS A 195 -7.94 3.46 13.48
C HIS A 195 -8.34 4.07 12.14
N VAL A 196 -7.37 4.68 11.43
CA VAL A 196 -7.63 5.32 10.14
C VAL A 196 -6.39 5.31 9.24
N GLU A 197 -6.59 5.13 7.93
CA GLU A 197 -5.61 5.48 6.91
C GLU A 197 -5.62 7.02 6.73
N PRO A 198 -4.45 7.72 6.80
CA PRO A 198 -4.41 9.19 6.58
C PRO A 198 -4.94 9.63 5.20
N ILE A 199 -4.76 8.80 4.19
CA ILE A 199 -5.46 8.82 2.90
C ILE A 199 -5.92 7.40 2.64
N GLN A 200 -7.21 7.18 2.48
CA GLN A 200 -7.76 5.86 2.25
C GLN A 200 -7.37 5.37 0.85
N GLY A 201 -6.50 4.36 0.80
CA GLY A 201 -5.89 3.89 -0.44
C GLY A 201 -6.84 3.03 -1.27
N GLU A 202 -7.35 1.94 -0.69
CA GLU A 202 -8.23 1.00 -1.39
C GLU A 202 -9.59 1.62 -1.71
N ALA A 203 -10.12 2.50 -0.86
CA ALA A 203 -11.33 3.29 -1.15
C ALA A 203 -11.20 4.19 -2.39
N GLY A 204 -10.00 4.25 -3.02
CA GLY A 204 -9.76 4.98 -4.27
C GLY A 204 -9.06 6.32 -4.08
N ILE A 205 -8.06 6.36 -3.21
CA ILE A 205 -7.25 7.54 -2.91
C ILE A 205 -8.11 8.69 -2.37
N VAL A 206 -8.89 8.40 -1.33
CA VAL A 206 -9.75 9.39 -0.68
C VAL A 206 -8.90 10.25 0.26
N VAL A 207 -8.63 11.48 -0.18
CA VAL A 207 -7.91 12.47 0.61
C VAL A 207 -8.91 13.17 1.53
N PRO A 208 -8.73 13.13 2.87
CA PRO A 208 -9.66 13.79 3.78
C PRO A 208 -9.61 15.31 3.65
N SER A 209 -10.66 15.97 4.11
CA SER A 209 -10.72 17.43 4.18
C SER A 209 -9.59 18.00 5.04
N PRO A 210 -9.07 19.20 4.74
CA PRO A 210 -8.08 19.86 5.58
C PRO A 210 -8.52 19.93 7.04
N GLY A 211 -7.61 19.61 7.97
CA GLY A 211 -7.87 19.61 9.40
C GLY A 211 -8.55 18.35 9.96
N TYR A 212 -8.93 17.38 9.12
CA TYR A 212 -9.57 16.14 9.58
C TYR A 212 -8.72 15.39 10.61
N LEU A 213 -7.44 15.14 10.29
CA LEU A 213 -6.54 14.40 11.20
C LEU A 213 -6.25 15.19 12.48
N LYS A 214 -6.20 16.54 12.42
CA LYS A 214 -6.11 17.37 13.62
C LYS A 214 -7.33 17.20 14.50
N GLY A 215 -8.53 17.27 13.93
CA GLY A 215 -9.78 17.03 14.65
C GLY A 215 -9.84 15.63 15.27
N VAL A 216 -9.38 14.61 14.55
CA VAL A 216 -9.25 13.24 15.09
C VAL A 216 -8.31 13.23 16.29
N ARG A 217 -7.13 13.88 16.22
CA ARG A 217 -6.17 13.93 17.34
C ARG A 217 -6.77 14.63 18.57
N GLU A 218 -7.46 15.74 18.35
CA GLU A 218 -8.12 16.48 19.41
C GLU A 218 -9.21 15.65 20.11
N LEU A 219 -10.04 14.96 19.35
CA LEU A 219 -11.06 14.05 19.89
C LEU A 219 -10.44 12.87 20.65
N CYS A 220 -9.40 12.26 20.10
CA CYS A 220 -8.69 11.18 20.77
C CYS A 220 -8.09 11.65 22.10
N ASN A 221 -7.49 12.83 22.15
CA ASN A 221 -6.98 13.43 23.38
C ASN A 221 -8.11 13.69 24.39
N LYS A 222 -9.20 14.32 23.94
CA LYS A 222 -10.35 14.66 24.79
C LYS A 222 -10.98 13.46 25.49
N TYR A 223 -11.07 12.32 24.75
CA TYR A 223 -11.74 11.12 25.27
C TYR A 223 -10.78 10.04 25.75
N ASN A 224 -9.48 10.36 25.85
CA ASN A 224 -8.44 9.37 26.21
C ASN A 224 -8.53 8.11 25.35
N VAL A 225 -8.50 8.28 24.03
CA VAL A 225 -8.56 7.25 23.00
C VAL A 225 -7.25 7.26 22.22
N LEU A 226 -6.65 6.11 21.97
CA LEU A 226 -5.44 6.05 21.15
C LEU A 226 -5.77 6.33 19.68
N PHE A 227 -4.93 7.13 19.04
CA PHE A 227 -4.98 7.36 17.60
C PHE A 227 -4.02 6.40 16.88
N ILE A 228 -4.54 5.48 16.08
CA ILE A 228 -3.77 4.57 15.23
C ILE A 228 -3.80 5.10 13.80
N ALA A 229 -2.64 5.48 13.27
CA ALA A 229 -2.48 5.83 11.86
C ALA A 229 -1.97 4.63 11.07
N ASP A 230 -2.75 4.16 10.10
CA ASP A 230 -2.33 3.15 9.16
C ASP A 230 -1.57 3.81 7.99
N GLU A 231 -0.25 3.83 8.10
CA GLU A 231 0.66 4.38 7.10
C GLU A 231 1.24 3.30 6.16
N VAL A 232 0.64 2.11 6.15
CA VAL A 232 1.10 0.98 5.33
C VAL A 232 1.12 1.34 3.83
N GLN A 233 0.17 2.14 3.36
CA GLN A 233 0.15 2.60 1.96
C GLN A 233 0.61 4.05 1.79
N THR A 234 0.32 4.92 2.74
CA THR A 234 0.52 6.37 2.64
C THR A 234 1.89 6.84 3.09
N GLY A 235 2.53 6.07 3.97
CA GLY A 235 3.82 6.40 4.56
C GLY A 235 5.01 6.21 3.63
N LEU A 236 6.19 6.37 4.22
CA LEU A 236 7.48 6.12 3.58
C LEU A 236 7.64 6.91 2.28
N CYS A 237 7.45 8.23 2.41
CA CYS A 237 7.61 9.24 1.35
C CYS A 237 6.55 9.25 0.25
N ARG A 238 5.61 8.30 0.20
CA ARG A 238 4.62 8.17 -0.88
C ARG A 238 3.85 9.46 -1.16
N THR A 239 3.45 10.17 -0.09
CA THR A 239 2.64 11.41 -0.20
C THR A 239 3.47 12.70 -0.18
N GLY A 240 4.81 12.59 -0.16
CA GLY A 240 5.71 13.75 -0.11
C GLY A 240 6.25 14.10 1.28
N LYS A 241 5.89 13.32 2.30
CA LYS A 241 6.44 13.37 3.66
C LYS A 241 6.81 11.96 4.11
N MET A 242 7.71 11.82 5.08
CA MET A 242 8.09 10.50 5.61
C MET A 242 6.87 9.71 6.11
N LEU A 243 5.97 10.35 6.84
CA LEU A 243 4.64 9.87 7.17
C LEU A 243 3.59 10.85 6.63
N CYS A 244 2.45 10.35 6.19
CA CYS A 244 1.37 11.19 5.65
C CYS A 244 0.78 12.11 6.72
N VAL A 245 0.67 11.65 7.96
CA VAL A 245 0.20 12.48 9.09
C VAL A 245 1.04 13.74 9.33
N HIS A 246 2.30 13.76 8.87
CA HIS A 246 3.15 14.95 8.96
C HIS A 246 2.70 16.12 8.07
N HIS A 247 1.75 15.91 7.17
CA HIS A 247 1.13 17.02 6.41
C HIS A 247 0.24 17.90 7.29
N ASP A 248 -0.32 17.33 8.35
CA ASP A 248 -1.21 18.01 9.28
C ASP A 248 -0.54 18.30 10.64
N ASP A 249 0.79 18.07 10.76
CA ASP A 249 1.57 18.16 11.99
C ASP A 249 0.96 17.35 13.15
N VAL A 250 0.42 16.18 12.83
CA VAL A 250 -0.21 15.27 13.78
C VAL A 250 0.75 14.14 14.12
N ARG A 251 0.82 13.81 15.42
CA ARG A 251 1.55 12.63 15.92
C ARG A 251 0.54 11.61 16.46
N PRO A 252 0.36 10.46 15.79
CA PRO A 252 -0.42 9.34 16.30
C PRO A 252 0.23 8.69 17.52
N ASP A 253 -0.57 7.99 18.33
CA ASP A 253 -0.06 7.18 19.44
C ASP A 253 0.54 5.87 18.92
N ILE A 254 -0.01 5.34 17.82
CA ILE A 254 0.47 4.12 17.16
C ILE A 254 0.55 4.38 15.65
N VAL A 255 1.67 3.99 15.04
CA VAL A 255 1.84 3.98 13.58
C VAL A 255 2.07 2.56 13.10
N THR A 256 1.35 2.14 12.06
CA THR A 256 1.64 0.89 11.35
C THR A 256 2.33 1.18 10.02
N LEU A 257 3.39 0.41 9.71
CA LEU A 257 4.16 0.48 8.49
C LEU A 257 4.22 -0.90 7.82
N GLY A 258 4.39 -0.90 6.52
CA GLY A 258 4.54 -2.11 5.71
C GLY A 258 4.97 -1.77 4.29
N LYS A 259 4.57 -2.57 3.32
CA LYS A 259 4.81 -2.32 1.88
C LYS A 259 6.22 -1.80 1.57
N ALA A 260 6.38 -0.48 1.39
CA ALA A 260 7.66 0.16 1.03
C ALA A 260 8.75 0.06 2.12
N LEU A 261 8.44 -0.46 3.32
CA LEU A 261 9.42 -0.69 4.37
C LEU A 261 10.54 -1.66 3.93
N SER A 262 10.27 -2.49 2.92
CA SER A 262 11.28 -3.36 2.30
C SER A 262 11.67 -2.94 0.88
N GLY A 263 11.12 -1.85 0.36
CA GLY A 263 11.32 -1.50 -1.05
C GLY A 263 10.78 -2.53 -2.04
N GLY A 264 9.77 -3.31 -1.63
CA GLY A 264 9.12 -4.32 -2.47
C GLY A 264 9.90 -5.63 -2.63
N THR A 265 10.88 -5.90 -1.76
CA THR A 265 11.78 -7.06 -1.92
C THR A 265 11.48 -8.20 -0.96
N HIS A 266 10.93 -7.91 0.22
CA HIS A 266 10.69 -8.89 1.28
C HIS A 266 9.49 -8.49 2.14
N PRO A 267 8.64 -9.41 2.61
CA PRO A 267 7.59 -9.08 3.55
C PRO A 267 8.16 -8.57 4.89
N VAL A 268 7.89 -7.31 5.21
CA VAL A 268 8.23 -6.70 6.50
C VAL A 268 7.25 -5.59 6.83
N SER A 269 6.84 -5.54 8.08
CA SER A 269 6.00 -4.50 8.64
C SER A 269 6.42 -4.14 10.06
N ALA A 270 5.89 -3.07 10.60
CA ALA A 270 6.23 -2.61 11.94
C ALA A 270 5.05 -1.88 12.58
N VAL A 271 4.99 -1.98 13.91
CA VAL A 271 4.18 -1.13 14.78
C VAL A 271 5.12 -0.29 15.62
N LEU A 272 4.93 1.02 15.63
CA LEU A 272 5.67 1.96 16.47
C LEU A 272 4.71 2.58 17.48
N ALA A 273 5.15 2.70 18.72
CA ALA A 273 4.45 3.38 19.80
C ALA A 273 5.45 3.74 20.90
N ASP A 274 5.03 4.65 21.79
CA ASP A 274 5.81 5.00 22.97
C ASP A 274 5.69 3.92 24.06
N ASP A 275 6.58 3.97 25.03
CA ASP A 275 6.70 2.98 26.11
C ASP A 275 5.39 2.70 26.84
N HIS A 276 4.66 3.75 27.20
CA HIS A 276 3.39 3.62 27.94
C HIS A 276 2.28 2.90 27.15
N VAL A 277 2.41 2.80 25.85
CA VAL A 277 1.53 2.03 24.97
C VAL A 277 2.15 0.67 24.67
N MET A 278 3.41 0.63 24.20
CA MET A 278 4.04 -0.60 23.72
C MET A 278 4.27 -1.63 24.83
N LEU A 279 4.69 -1.17 26.02
CA LEU A 279 5.11 -2.08 27.10
C LEU A 279 3.96 -2.71 27.89
N VAL A 280 2.70 -2.51 27.49
CA VAL A 280 1.56 -3.25 28.06
C VAL A 280 1.53 -4.70 27.60
N ILE A 281 2.10 -5.00 26.44
CA ILE A 281 2.28 -6.38 25.96
C ILE A 281 3.48 -7.00 26.68
N LYS A 282 3.23 -8.07 27.43
CA LYS A 282 4.26 -8.80 28.17
C LYS A 282 4.80 -10.01 27.39
N PRO A 283 5.97 -10.57 27.79
CA PRO A 283 6.50 -11.76 27.15
C PRO A 283 5.47 -12.90 27.07
N GLY A 284 5.41 -13.57 25.93
CA GLY A 284 4.45 -14.65 25.65
C GLY A 284 3.06 -14.22 25.20
N GLN A 285 2.69 -12.94 25.29
CA GLN A 285 1.34 -12.46 24.92
C GLN A 285 1.18 -12.14 23.43
N HIS A 286 2.27 -11.91 22.72
CA HIS A 286 2.28 -11.65 21.28
C HIS A 286 3.63 -12.03 20.67
N GLY A 287 3.65 -12.42 19.40
CA GLY A 287 4.88 -12.77 18.72
C GLY A 287 4.67 -13.13 17.24
N SER A 288 5.78 -13.33 16.57
CA SER A 288 5.85 -13.79 15.18
C SER A 288 7.12 -14.61 15.00
N THR A 289 7.04 -15.72 14.24
CA THR A 289 8.22 -16.52 13.90
C THR A 289 9.21 -15.73 13.04
N TYR A 290 8.71 -14.96 12.10
CA TYR A 290 9.54 -14.22 11.12
C TYR A 290 9.71 -12.72 11.43
N GLY A 291 8.85 -12.14 12.25
CA GLY A 291 8.91 -10.70 12.56
C GLY A 291 10.23 -10.30 13.21
N GLY A 292 10.95 -9.34 12.59
CA GLY A 292 12.26 -8.87 13.04
C GLY A 292 13.43 -9.81 12.74
N ASN A 293 13.29 -10.72 11.75
CA ASN A 293 14.40 -11.53 11.31
C ASN A 293 15.55 -10.68 10.76
N PRO A 294 16.81 -11.19 10.80
CA PRO A 294 17.99 -10.41 10.38
C PRO A 294 17.94 -9.91 8.95
N LEU A 295 17.43 -10.74 8.02
CA LEU A 295 17.33 -10.34 6.61
C LEU A 295 16.32 -9.20 6.43
N ALA A 296 15.10 -9.33 6.95
CA ALA A 296 14.09 -8.28 6.89
C ALA A 296 14.55 -6.99 7.57
N SER A 297 15.20 -7.09 8.73
CA SER A 297 15.73 -5.94 9.49
C SER A 297 16.81 -5.18 8.69
N ARG A 298 17.75 -5.89 8.05
CA ARG A 298 18.79 -5.28 7.21
C ARG A 298 18.21 -4.63 5.96
N ILE A 299 17.25 -5.27 5.30
CA ILE A 299 16.54 -4.72 4.15
C ILE A 299 15.80 -3.45 4.54
N ALA A 300 15.08 -3.45 5.66
CA ALA A 300 14.31 -2.29 6.10
C ALA A 300 15.21 -1.08 6.43
N ILE A 301 16.34 -1.29 7.10
CA ILE A 301 17.35 -0.23 7.31
C ILE A 301 17.74 0.40 5.98
N GLU A 302 18.14 -0.42 5.01
CA GLU A 302 18.62 0.07 3.72
C GLU A 302 17.50 0.74 2.91
N ALA A 303 16.28 0.19 2.92
CA ALA A 303 15.13 0.79 2.26
C ALA A 303 14.82 2.20 2.81
N LEU A 304 14.89 2.38 4.12
CA LEU A 304 14.70 3.69 4.76
C LEU A 304 15.84 4.67 4.45
N LYS A 305 17.10 4.20 4.43
CA LYS A 305 18.25 5.02 4.03
C LYS A 305 18.10 5.54 2.59
N ILE A 306 17.67 4.70 1.65
CA ILE A 306 17.43 5.11 0.26
C ILE A 306 16.40 6.24 0.20
N LEU A 307 15.27 6.11 0.92
CA LEU A 307 14.23 7.16 0.95
C LEU A 307 14.77 8.52 1.38
N ILE A 308 15.70 8.52 2.34
CA ILE A 308 16.30 9.74 2.91
C ILE A 308 17.40 10.27 2.00
N GLU A 309 18.37 9.44 1.67
CA GLU A 309 19.59 9.84 0.97
C GLU A 309 19.34 10.24 -0.50
N GLU A 310 18.31 9.65 -1.13
CA GLU A 310 17.89 10.00 -2.48
C GLU A 310 16.77 11.06 -2.49
N ASN A 311 16.43 11.66 -1.34
CA ASN A 311 15.43 12.73 -1.20
C ASN A 311 14.06 12.39 -1.80
N LEU A 312 13.61 11.14 -1.63
CA LEU A 312 12.41 10.64 -2.33
C LEU A 312 11.10 11.30 -1.85
N ALA A 313 11.06 11.89 -0.65
CA ALA A 313 9.93 12.68 -0.19
C ALA A 313 9.77 13.97 -1.01
N GLU A 314 10.86 14.70 -1.21
CA GLU A 314 10.86 15.92 -2.02
C GLU A 314 10.52 15.61 -3.49
N ASN A 315 11.13 14.55 -4.04
CA ASN A 315 10.81 14.11 -5.39
C ASN A 315 9.34 13.72 -5.54
N ALA A 316 8.76 13.00 -4.57
CA ALA A 316 7.34 12.65 -4.57
C ALA A 316 6.43 13.90 -4.55
N THR A 317 6.80 14.93 -3.82
CA THR A 317 6.10 16.23 -3.83
C THR A 317 6.18 16.86 -5.21
N LYS A 318 7.38 17.10 -5.72
CA LYS A 318 7.62 17.79 -7.00
C LYS A 318 6.96 17.06 -8.17
N GLN A 319 7.20 15.76 -8.30
CA GLN A 319 6.65 14.99 -9.42
C GLN A 319 5.14 14.72 -9.25
N GLY A 320 4.67 14.62 -8.01
CA GLY A 320 3.25 14.51 -7.71
C GLY A 320 2.47 15.75 -8.11
N GLU A 321 2.95 16.94 -7.78
CA GLU A 321 2.34 18.21 -8.19
C GLU A 321 2.33 18.34 -9.73
N ARG A 322 3.44 17.98 -10.40
CA ARG A 322 3.53 17.95 -11.86
C ARG A 322 2.49 17.01 -12.46
N LEU A 323 2.42 15.78 -11.98
CA LEU A 323 1.46 14.79 -12.47
C LEU A 323 0.02 15.24 -12.24
N MET A 324 -0.32 15.71 -11.03
CA MET A 324 -1.65 16.20 -10.69
C MET A 324 -2.08 17.39 -11.56
N LYS A 325 -1.17 18.35 -11.82
CA LYS A 325 -1.44 19.47 -12.72
C LYS A 325 -1.80 18.99 -14.12
N LYS A 326 -1.05 18.02 -14.65
CA LYS A 326 -1.30 17.42 -15.96
C LYS A 326 -2.59 16.59 -15.99
N LEU A 327 -2.83 15.72 -14.99
CA LEU A 327 -4.06 14.93 -14.94
C LEU A 327 -5.33 15.79 -14.94
N ARG A 328 -5.29 16.99 -14.34
CA ARG A 328 -6.41 17.93 -14.32
C ARG A 328 -6.73 18.55 -15.71
N THR A 329 -5.84 18.41 -16.70
CA THR A 329 -6.10 18.86 -18.09
C THR A 329 -6.82 17.79 -18.92
N LEU A 330 -7.02 16.59 -18.41
CA LEU A 330 -7.70 15.51 -19.12
C LEU A 330 -9.17 15.88 -19.41
N PRO A 331 -9.75 15.38 -20.53
CA PRO A 331 -11.13 15.62 -20.92
C PRO A 331 -12.13 15.31 -19.81
N LYS A 332 -12.96 16.30 -19.44
CA LYS A 332 -13.99 16.15 -18.39
C LYS A 332 -15.16 15.26 -18.82
N GLU A 333 -15.28 15.01 -20.10
CA GLU A 333 -16.22 14.05 -20.70
C GLU A 333 -15.93 12.62 -20.27
N VAL A 334 -14.66 12.31 -19.98
CA VAL A 334 -14.18 10.98 -19.55
C VAL A 334 -13.77 10.97 -18.09
N VAL A 335 -13.05 12.02 -17.63
CA VAL A 335 -12.48 12.10 -16.27
C VAL A 335 -13.26 13.12 -15.44
N LYS A 336 -14.06 12.63 -14.49
CA LYS A 336 -14.88 13.47 -13.60
C LYS A 336 -14.08 14.17 -12.51
N GLU A 337 -13.10 13.46 -11.93
CA GLU A 337 -12.36 13.93 -10.78
C GLU A 337 -10.90 13.48 -10.87
N VAL A 338 -10.00 14.31 -10.36
CA VAL A 338 -8.57 14.01 -10.16
C VAL A 338 -8.22 14.32 -8.71
N ARG A 339 -7.73 13.34 -7.98
CA ARG A 339 -7.40 13.48 -6.56
C ARG A 339 -6.12 12.76 -6.18
N GLY A 340 -5.53 13.13 -5.06
CA GLY A 340 -4.29 12.56 -4.57
C GLY A 340 -3.39 13.53 -3.84
N LYS A 341 -2.25 13.03 -3.36
CA LYS A 341 -1.20 13.78 -2.69
C LYS A 341 0.15 13.13 -2.94
N GLY A 342 1.17 13.93 -3.29
CA GLY A 342 2.45 13.40 -3.75
C GLY A 342 2.27 12.48 -4.96
N LEU A 343 2.93 11.36 -4.97
CA LEU A 343 2.79 10.33 -6.02
C LEU A 343 1.77 9.22 -5.66
N LEU A 344 0.76 9.56 -4.87
CA LEU A 344 -0.43 8.74 -4.64
C LEU A 344 -1.62 9.46 -5.26
N THR A 345 -1.95 9.13 -6.51
CA THR A 345 -2.93 9.87 -7.32
C THR A 345 -3.96 8.94 -7.96
N ALA A 346 -5.12 9.48 -8.31
CA ALA A 346 -6.17 8.77 -9.01
C ALA A 346 -6.98 9.69 -9.92
N ILE A 347 -7.56 9.10 -10.97
CA ILE A 347 -8.61 9.68 -11.79
C ILE A 347 -9.90 8.88 -11.61
N VAL A 348 -11.03 9.55 -11.58
CA VAL A 348 -12.37 8.95 -11.56
C VAL A 348 -12.99 9.02 -12.93
N ILE A 349 -13.31 7.89 -13.52
CA ILE A 349 -13.89 7.78 -14.86
C ILE A 349 -15.41 7.94 -14.78
N ASP A 350 -16.01 8.63 -15.77
CA ASP A 350 -17.47 8.64 -15.94
C ASP A 350 -17.98 7.29 -16.47
N LYS A 351 -18.25 6.36 -15.56
CA LYS A 351 -18.76 5.03 -15.92
C LYS A 351 -20.10 5.01 -16.63
N LYS A 352 -20.81 6.15 -16.69
CA LYS A 352 -22.02 6.28 -17.50
C LYS A 352 -21.71 6.43 -18.99
N LYS A 353 -20.51 6.93 -19.33
CA LYS A 353 -20.05 7.21 -20.70
C LYS A 353 -19.02 6.19 -21.18
N VAL A 354 -18.10 5.78 -20.31
CA VAL A 354 -16.96 4.94 -20.67
C VAL A 354 -16.81 3.81 -19.64
N ASP A 355 -16.60 2.58 -20.12
CA ASP A 355 -16.24 1.45 -19.29
C ASP A 355 -14.80 1.61 -18.74
N PRO A 356 -14.61 1.78 -17.42
CA PRO A 356 -13.29 2.01 -16.84
C PRO A 356 -12.31 0.85 -17.09
N TRP A 357 -12.79 -0.38 -17.22
CA TRP A 357 -11.94 -1.53 -17.54
C TRP A 357 -11.35 -1.42 -18.94
N LYS A 358 -12.11 -0.93 -19.92
CA LYS A 358 -11.60 -0.64 -21.26
C LYS A 358 -10.49 0.41 -21.23
N VAL A 359 -10.62 1.42 -20.36
CA VAL A 359 -9.57 2.44 -20.17
C VAL A 359 -8.30 1.81 -19.62
N VAL A 360 -8.40 0.93 -18.62
CA VAL A 360 -7.24 0.20 -18.06
C VAL A 360 -6.54 -0.64 -19.14
N LEU A 361 -7.30 -1.36 -19.96
CA LEU A 361 -6.75 -2.14 -21.06
C LEU A 361 -6.07 -1.26 -22.12
N ALA A 362 -6.68 -0.13 -22.47
CA ALA A 362 -6.09 0.82 -23.43
C ALA A 362 -4.81 1.47 -22.88
N LEU A 363 -4.76 1.79 -21.58
CA LEU A 363 -3.53 2.25 -20.91
C LEU A 363 -2.42 1.20 -21.02
N LYS A 364 -2.73 -0.08 -20.77
CA LYS A 364 -1.78 -1.19 -20.93
C LYS A 364 -1.27 -1.26 -22.37
N GLU A 365 -2.15 -1.17 -23.37
CA GLU A 365 -1.72 -1.20 -24.77
C GLU A 365 -0.80 -0.02 -25.13
N ASN A 366 -0.99 1.14 -24.51
CA ASN A 366 -0.12 2.31 -24.68
C ASN A 366 1.09 2.33 -23.73
N GLY A 367 1.37 1.25 -22.97
CA GLY A 367 2.58 1.13 -22.16
C GLY A 367 2.48 1.66 -20.72
N ILE A 368 1.28 1.86 -20.19
CA ILE A 368 1.03 2.25 -18.80
C ILE A 368 0.34 1.12 -18.05
N LEU A 369 0.97 0.57 -17.02
CA LEU A 369 0.34 -0.39 -16.13
C LEU A 369 -0.29 0.32 -14.93
N SER A 370 -1.59 0.23 -14.83
CA SER A 370 -2.41 0.73 -13.74
C SER A 370 -3.56 -0.24 -13.47
N LYS A 371 -4.34 0.02 -12.45
CA LYS A 371 -5.53 -0.80 -12.14
C LYS A 371 -6.65 0.09 -11.61
N ASN A 372 -7.88 -0.27 -11.97
CA ASN A 372 -9.07 0.34 -11.37
C ASN A 372 -9.42 -0.30 -10.02
N THR A 373 -10.06 0.47 -9.15
CA THR A 373 -10.66 0.06 -7.88
C THR A 373 -12.07 0.62 -7.78
N HIS A 374 -12.95 -0.04 -7.05
CA HIS A 374 -14.38 0.33 -6.93
C HIS A 374 -15.09 0.62 -8.26
N GLY A 375 -14.63 -0.05 -9.31
CA GLY A 375 -15.21 0.04 -10.65
C GLY A 375 -14.68 1.21 -11.49
N ASP A 376 -14.69 2.45 -11.01
CA ASP A 376 -14.46 3.66 -11.82
C ASP A 376 -13.21 4.48 -11.48
N ILE A 377 -12.44 4.09 -10.47
CA ILE A 377 -11.26 4.83 -10.01
C ILE A 377 -9.99 4.16 -10.53
N ILE A 378 -9.21 4.84 -11.35
CA ILE A 378 -7.91 4.37 -11.84
C ILE A 378 -6.81 5.04 -11.03
N ARG A 379 -5.97 4.24 -10.35
CA ARG A 379 -4.88 4.72 -9.50
C ARG A 379 -3.58 4.86 -10.27
N PHE A 380 -2.84 5.94 -9.99
CA PHE A 380 -1.49 6.17 -10.50
C PHE A 380 -0.54 6.42 -9.34
N ALA A 381 0.32 5.45 -9.07
CA ALA A 381 1.28 5.47 -7.98
C ALA A 381 2.64 4.92 -8.45
N PRO A 382 3.36 5.63 -9.34
CA PRO A 382 4.66 5.18 -9.83
C PRO A 382 5.70 5.12 -8.71
N PRO A 383 6.84 4.38 -8.89
CA PRO A 383 7.96 4.44 -7.97
C PRO A 383 8.44 5.88 -7.76
N LEU A 384 8.88 6.20 -6.52
CA LEU A 384 9.23 7.59 -6.14
C LEU A 384 10.50 8.12 -6.81
N ILE A 385 11.28 7.26 -7.45
CA ILE A 385 12.48 7.63 -8.22
C ILE A 385 12.14 8.19 -9.61
N ILE A 386 10.85 8.27 -9.99
CA ILE A 386 10.42 8.81 -11.28
C ILE A 386 10.86 10.27 -11.42
N ASN A 387 11.39 10.63 -12.58
CA ASN A 387 11.84 11.99 -12.85
C ASN A 387 10.85 12.77 -13.72
N GLU A 388 11.12 14.06 -13.93
CA GLU A 388 10.28 14.99 -14.67
C GLU A 388 10.00 14.53 -16.11
N LYS A 389 11.06 14.13 -16.85
CA LYS A 389 10.93 13.65 -18.22
C LYS A 389 10.03 12.42 -18.29
N GLN A 390 10.20 11.49 -17.36
CA GLN A 390 9.40 10.26 -17.27
C GLN A 390 7.93 10.53 -16.93
N ILE A 391 7.65 11.52 -16.07
CA ILE A 391 6.27 11.98 -15.82
C ILE A 391 5.65 12.54 -17.11
N ASP A 392 6.39 13.32 -17.88
CA ASP A 392 5.89 13.90 -19.12
C ASP A 392 5.63 12.86 -20.19
N GLU A 393 6.55 11.90 -20.36
CA GLU A 393 6.38 10.78 -21.28
C GLU A 393 5.15 9.93 -20.89
N ALA A 394 5.06 9.53 -19.61
CA ALA A 394 3.94 8.74 -19.13
C ALA A 394 2.61 9.49 -19.26
N PHE A 395 2.58 10.79 -18.94
CA PHE A 395 1.36 11.59 -19.10
C PHE A 395 0.93 11.67 -20.56
N SER A 396 1.87 11.83 -21.50
CA SER A 396 1.53 11.85 -22.94
C SER A 396 0.82 10.57 -23.40
N LEU A 397 1.25 9.43 -22.87
CA LEU A 397 0.60 8.15 -23.12
C LEU A 397 -0.80 8.06 -22.46
N ILE A 398 -0.92 8.55 -21.24
CA ILE A 398 -2.20 8.63 -20.51
C ILE A 398 -3.16 9.55 -21.26
N GLU A 399 -2.72 10.76 -21.62
CA GLU A 399 -3.53 11.74 -22.34
C GLU A 399 -4.03 11.21 -23.69
N LYS A 400 -3.11 10.64 -24.49
CA LYS A 400 -3.46 9.98 -25.77
C LYS A 400 -4.52 8.91 -25.56
N THR A 401 -4.36 8.08 -24.52
CA THR A 401 -5.31 7.03 -24.22
C THR A 401 -6.68 7.58 -23.83
N ILE A 402 -6.73 8.55 -22.92
CA ILE A 402 -8.00 9.12 -22.46
C ILE A 402 -8.73 9.86 -23.59
N LYS A 403 -8.00 10.60 -24.45
CA LYS A 403 -8.58 11.29 -25.60
C LYS A 403 -9.20 10.34 -26.64
N SER A 404 -8.79 9.11 -26.71
CA SER A 404 -9.40 8.11 -27.60
C SER A 404 -10.80 7.64 -27.17
N PHE A 405 -11.27 8.07 -26.01
CA PHE A 405 -12.60 7.80 -25.49
C PHE A 405 -13.54 9.01 -25.51
N VAL A 406 -13.09 10.16 -26.04
CA VAL A 406 -13.91 11.35 -26.32
C VAL A 406 -14.52 11.22 -27.71
#